data_cbed0ef2b27519b61fc3d38454ace5df
#
_entry.id   cbed0ef2b27519b61fc3d38454ace5df
#
_cell.length_a   1.000
_cell.length_b   1.000
_cell.length_c   1.000
_cell.angle_alpha   90.00
_cell.angle_beta   90.00
_cell.angle_gamma   90.00
#
_symmetry.space_group_name_H-M   'P 1'
#
loop_
_entity.id
_entity.type
_entity.pdbx_description
1 polymer ?
#
loop_
_entity_poly.entity_id
_entity_poly.type
_entity_poly.pdbx_seq_one_letter_code
_entity_poly.pdbx_strand_id
1 'polypeptide(L)'
;MTEIISPHSINLDFLEKIFRNKLEIVVDPELETNVAKSYEIVQKSAEGDLPVYGVNTGFGKLANKIIPSEDREQLQKNLVLSHCAGIGEPLPEDVTRLMMVLKIVSLSLGASGVKWSTIKQIERIINSGIVPEIPHQGSVGASGDLAPLAHMAAVMIGEGFAFYNGEKLSGFEALKKAGIEPITLGPKEGLALLNGTQFSTACALASLLDAWRSVLNSIVISSLSTDAIMGSTSPLLPQIHELRGHKGQIFVASKMRELMDGSVIRESHRENDQRVQDPYCIRCQPQVLGASLDILKNASVTIDIETKAVTDNPLVLVDENKIVSGGNFHAEPIGFAADQIALALAEIGSISQRRIALMVDPTLSYDLPPFLTDDAGLNSGFMIAEVTSAALMSENKHLANPCVTDSTPTSANQEDHVSMSAHGAYRLFKMNKNLNSIFGIELLCAAQGVESRQPLKTSPLLQNAVDELRKHVPRLNEDRFVANDINNVSNLLDKKNILKSSKLDLPISTFFNL
;
A
#
# COMPACT_ATOMS: atom_id res chain seq x y z
N MET A 1 -6.82 10.33 20.99
CA MET A 1 -8.13 9.69 20.70
C MET A 1 -7.90 8.21 20.60
N THR A 2 -8.68 7.44 21.32
CA THR A 2 -8.63 5.97 21.30
C THR A 2 -9.59 5.47 20.22
N GLU A 3 -9.13 4.60 19.33
CA GLU A 3 -9.93 4.04 18.23
C GLU A 3 -10.39 2.62 18.60
N ILE A 4 -11.66 2.32 18.36
CA ILE A 4 -12.21 0.98 18.63
C ILE A 4 -11.99 0.09 17.40
N ILE A 5 -11.32 -1.03 17.61
CA ILE A 5 -11.09 -2.05 16.57
C ILE A 5 -12.21 -3.10 16.65
N SER A 6 -13.06 -3.10 15.63
CA SER A 6 -14.10 -4.12 15.45
C SER A 6 -14.18 -4.53 13.98
N PRO A 7 -14.23 -5.83 13.64
CA PRO A 7 -14.37 -6.29 12.26
C PRO A 7 -15.57 -5.71 11.52
N HIS A 8 -16.60 -5.30 12.28
CA HIS A 8 -17.85 -4.78 11.73
C HIS A 8 -17.81 -3.29 11.38
N SER A 9 -16.84 -2.54 11.91
CA SER A 9 -16.76 -1.07 11.75
C SER A 9 -15.55 -0.60 10.95
N ILE A 10 -14.56 -1.45 10.69
CA ILE A 10 -13.37 -1.06 9.92
C ILE A 10 -13.68 -0.95 8.43
N ASN A 11 -13.02 0.00 7.80
CA ASN A 11 -13.01 0.22 6.36
C ASN A 11 -11.66 0.81 5.93
N LEU A 12 -11.43 1.00 4.64
CA LEU A 12 -10.14 1.49 4.14
C LEU A 12 -9.77 2.88 4.66
N ASP A 13 -10.73 3.80 4.83
CA ASP A 13 -10.45 5.14 5.41
C ASP A 13 -10.01 5.05 6.88
N PHE A 14 -10.63 4.16 7.65
CA PHE A 14 -10.24 3.89 9.02
C PHE A 14 -8.84 3.27 9.08
N LEU A 15 -8.53 2.31 8.21
CA LEU A 15 -7.22 1.67 8.14
C LEU A 15 -6.14 2.65 7.64
N GLU A 16 -6.46 3.58 6.73
CA GLU A 16 -5.55 4.69 6.37
C GLU A 16 -5.23 5.55 7.60
N LYS A 17 -6.24 5.86 8.44
CA LYS A 17 -6.04 6.63 9.66
C LYS A 17 -5.07 5.93 10.63
N ILE A 18 -5.24 4.61 10.82
CA ILE A 18 -4.33 3.77 11.64
C ILE A 18 -2.92 3.74 11.02
N PHE A 19 -2.81 3.58 9.71
CA PHE A 19 -1.54 3.53 9.01
C PHE A 19 -0.75 4.83 9.12
N ARG A 20 -1.43 5.98 8.90
CA ARG A 20 -0.77 7.30 8.89
C ARG A 20 -0.48 7.88 10.27
N ASN A 21 -1.12 7.38 11.33
CA ASN A 21 -1.03 7.99 12.65
C ASN A 21 -0.75 6.94 13.74
N LYS A 22 0.04 7.34 14.74
CA LYS A 22 0.24 6.54 15.96
C LYS A 22 -0.95 6.77 16.89
N LEU A 23 -2.00 5.98 16.71
CA LEU A 23 -3.23 6.08 17.50
C LEU A 23 -3.24 4.99 18.57
N GLU A 24 -3.79 5.32 19.71
CA GLU A 24 -4.18 4.34 20.72
C GLU A 24 -5.41 3.56 20.24
N ILE A 25 -5.41 2.25 20.41
CA ILE A 25 -6.48 1.36 19.99
C ILE A 25 -7.04 0.56 21.15
N VAL A 26 -8.32 0.20 21.06
CA VAL A 26 -8.99 -0.73 21.97
C VAL A 26 -9.77 -1.74 21.14
N VAL A 27 -9.55 -3.02 21.37
CA VAL A 27 -10.38 -4.07 20.77
C VAL A 27 -11.77 -4.03 21.40
N ASP A 28 -12.80 -4.09 20.57
CA ASP A 28 -14.19 -4.05 21.00
C ASP A 28 -14.48 -5.17 22.03
N PRO A 29 -14.82 -4.82 23.27
CA PRO A 29 -15.04 -5.82 24.33
C PRO A 29 -16.21 -6.78 24.05
N GLU A 30 -17.17 -6.38 23.21
CA GLU A 30 -18.33 -7.22 22.86
C GLU A 30 -17.91 -8.51 22.13
N LEU A 31 -16.73 -8.50 21.50
CA LEU A 31 -16.17 -9.67 20.78
C LEU A 31 -15.64 -10.77 21.72
N GLU A 32 -15.34 -10.47 23.00
CA GLU A 32 -14.77 -11.41 23.96
C GLU A 32 -15.59 -12.69 24.10
N THR A 33 -16.91 -12.56 24.16
CA THR A 33 -17.82 -13.72 24.33
C THR A 33 -17.66 -14.74 23.19
N ASN A 34 -17.54 -14.30 21.95
CA ASN A 34 -17.41 -15.18 20.80
C ASN A 34 -16.01 -15.82 20.73
N VAL A 35 -14.98 -15.02 21.03
CA VAL A 35 -13.59 -15.50 21.14
C VAL A 35 -13.48 -16.58 22.22
N ALA A 36 -14.09 -16.37 23.41
CA ALA A 36 -14.07 -17.35 24.51
C ALA A 36 -14.74 -18.67 24.12
N LYS A 37 -15.88 -18.64 23.44
CA LYS A 37 -16.56 -19.88 22.95
C LYS A 37 -15.66 -20.69 22.03
N SER A 38 -14.99 -20.04 21.08
CA SER A 38 -14.09 -20.75 20.16
C SER A 38 -12.87 -21.35 20.89
N TYR A 39 -12.34 -20.63 21.89
CA TYR A 39 -11.26 -21.12 22.73
C TYR A 39 -11.67 -22.35 23.55
N GLU A 40 -12.86 -22.36 24.15
CA GLU A 40 -13.39 -23.52 24.89
C GLU A 40 -13.48 -24.79 24.02
N ILE A 41 -13.88 -24.65 22.75
CA ILE A 41 -13.93 -25.78 21.80
C ILE A 41 -12.52 -26.36 21.58
N VAL A 42 -11.52 -25.49 21.41
CA VAL A 42 -10.11 -25.92 21.26
C VAL A 42 -9.62 -26.62 22.53
N GLN A 43 -9.93 -26.11 23.73
CA GLN A 43 -9.51 -26.73 24.99
C GLN A 43 -10.11 -28.13 25.14
N LYS A 44 -11.42 -28.30 24.92
CA LYS A 44 -12.09 -29.62 24.94
C LYS A 44 -11.46 -30.58 23.94
N SER A 45 -11.14 -30.11 22.74
CA SER A 45 -10.49 -30.94 21.71
C SER A 45 -9.04 -31.28 22.09
N ALA A 46 -8.35 -30.40 22.76
CA ALA A 46 -7.01 -30.66 23.24
C ALA A 46 -6.97 -31.76 24.33
N GLU A 47 -7.97 -31.82 25.19
CA GLU A 47 -8.10 -32.86 26.24
C GLU A 47 -8.53 -34.23 25.69
N GLY A 48 -9.07 -34.27 24.47
CA GLY A 48 -9.52 -35.49 23.84
C GLY A 48 -8.42 -36.36 23.22
N ASP A 49 -8.72 -37.63 22.94
CA ASP A 49 -7.78 -38.61 22.38
C ASP A 49 -7.69 -38.54 20.83
N LEU A 50 -8.61 -37.85 20.17
CA LEU A 50 -8.60 -37.73 18.71
C LEU A 50 -7.58 -36.75 18.23
N PRO A 51 -6.81 -37.06 17.16
CA PRO A 51 -5.85 -36.11 16.60
C PRO A 51 -6.59 -34.94 15.94
N VAL A 52 -6.27 -33.70 16.39
CA VAL A 52 -6.77 -32.46 15.82
C VAL A 52 -5.59 -31.62 15.40
N TYR A 53 -5.51 -31.30 14.11
CA TYR A 53 -4.40 -30.55 13.52
C TYR A 53 -4.15 -29.22 14.26
N GLY A 54 -2.89 -29.01 14.63
CA GLY A 54 -2.46 -27.76 15.28
C GLY A 54 -2.91 -27.60 16.74
N VAL A 55 -3.70 -28.53 17.28
CA VAL A 55 -4.19 -28.55 18.67
C VAL A 55 -3.38 -29.52 19.51
N ASN A 56 -3.36 -30.81 19.13
CA ASN A 56 -2.66 -31.88 19.82
C ASN A 56 -1.80 -32.74 18.90
N THR A 57 -1.48 -32.26 17.69
CA THR A 57 -0.59 -32.92 16.74
C THR A 57 0.57 -32.01 16.34
N GLY A 58 1.58 -32.59 15.70
CA GLY A 58 2.61 -31.83 14.96
C GLY A 58 2.02 -31.07 13.76
N PHE A 59 2.88 -30.39 13.00
CA PHE A 59 2.48 -29.48 11.91
C PHE A 59 2.97 -29.99 10.53
N GLY A 60 2.31 -29.54 9.46
CA GLY A 60 2.64 -29.87 8.08
C GLY A 60 2.74 -31.39 7.87
N LYS A 61 3.86 -31.87 7.36
CA LYS A 61 4.15 -33.31 7.18
C LYS A 61 4.19 -34.11 8.49
N LEU A 62 4.31 -33.44 9.64
CA LEU A 62 4.36 -34.07 10.96
C LEU A 62 2.98 -34.14 11.65
N ALA A 63 1.91 -33.78 10.97
CA ALA A 63 0.54 -33.78 11.48
C ALA A 63 0.03 -35.15 12.01
N ASN A 64 0.68 -36.24 11.63
CA ASN A 64 0.34 -37.62 12.06
C ASN A 64 0.84 -37.97 13.48
N LYS A 65 1.68 -37.09 14.09
CA LYS A 65 2.22 -37.35 15.42
C LYS A 65 1.38 -36.65 16.47
N ILE A 66 0.77 -37.44 17.37
CA ILE A 66 0.06 -36.93 18.56
C ILE A 66 1.12 -36.49 19.59
N ILE A 67 0.91 -35.33 20.19
CA ILE A 67 1.79 -34.70 21.18
C ILE A 67 1.17 -34.87 22.57
N PRO A 68 1.92 -35.39 23.57
CA PRO A 68 1.47 -35.51 24.94
C PRO A 68 1.04 -34.15 25.52
N SER A 69 0.12 -34.18 26.52
CA SER A 69 -0.43 -32.95 27.11
C SER A 69 0.64 -32.05 27.74
N GLU A 70 1.63 -32.67 28.38
CA GLU A 70 2.75 -31.99 29.02
C GLU A 70 3.67 -31.25 28.04
N ASP A 71 3.72 -31.65 26.78
CA ASP A 71 4.60 -31.08 25.77
C ASP A 71 3.91 -30.02 24.87
N ARG A 72 2.60 -29.81 25.00
CA ARG A 72 1.82 -28.95 24.08
C ARG A 72 2.20 -27.49 24.17
N GLU A 73 2.50 -26.98 25.35
CA GLU A 73 3.00 -25.60 25.54
C GLU A 73 4.36 -25.41 24.86
N GLN A 74 5.28 -26.36 25.09
CA GLN A 74 6.59 -26.35 24.46
C GLN A 74 6.47 -26.47 22.94
N LEU A 75 5.51 -27.26 22.43
CA LEU A 75 5.22 -27.35 20.99
C LEU A 75 4.84 -26.01 20.38
N GLN A 76 3.96 -25.22 21.04
CA GLN A 76 3.56 -23.92 20.52
C GLN A 76 4.74 -22.93 20.54
N LYS A 77 5.56 -22.94 21.58
CA LYS A 77 6.79 -22.14 21.63
C LYS A 77 7.78 -22.54 20.54
N ASN A 78 8.03 -23.84 20.37
CA ASN A 78 8.93 -24.37 19.33
C ASN A 78 8.44 -24.02 17.92
N LEU A 79 7.12 -24.05 17.69
CA LEU A 79 6.51 -23.62 16.43
C LEU A 79 6.89 -22.16 16.11
N VAL A 80 6.67 -21.25 17.03
CA VAL A 80 7.03 -19.84 16.86
C VAL A 80 8.53 -19.70 16.54
N LEU A 81 9.39 -20.30 17.35
CA LEU A 81 10.84 -20.15 17.20
C LEU A 81 11.35 -20.73 15.87
N SER A 82 10.87 -21.90 15.48
CA SER A 82 11.30 -22.57 14.23
C SER A 82 10.83 -21.84 12.96
N HIS A 83 9.80 -21.01 13.06
CA HIS A 83 9.27 -20.22 11.96
C HIS A 83 9.85 -18.80 11.90
N CYS A 84 10.63 -18.37 12.91
CA CYS A 84 11.39 -17.12 12.89
C CYS A 84 12.61 -17.25 11.95
N ALA A 85 12.37 -17.49 10.67
CA ALA A 85 13.39 -17.73 9.66
C ALA A 85 13.46 -16.61 8.59
N GLY A 86 12.75 -15.50 8.82
CA GLY A 86 12.77 -14.34 7.93
C GLY A 86 14.13 -13.61 7.96
N ILE A 87 14.50 -13.03 6.82
CA ILE A 87 15.72 -12.24 6.63
C ILE A 87 15.42 -10.92 5.91
N GLY A 88 16.44 -10.08 5.73
CA GLY A 88 16.35 -8.78 5.05
C GLY A 88 15.99 -7.64 5.99
N GLU A 89 15.79 -6.48 5.39
CA GLU A 89 15.44 -5.26 6.15
C GLU A 89 14.08 -5.39 6.85
N PRO A 90 13.91 -4.79 8.02
CA PRO A 90 12.64 -4.82 8.71
C PRO A 90 11.57 -4.04 7.95
N LEU A 91 10.30 -4.45 8.11
CA LEU A 91 9.15 -3.68 7.67
C LEU A 91 9.15 -2.27 8.30
N PRO A 92 8.64 -1.25 7.58
CA PRO A 92 8.35 0.03 8.19
C PRO A 92 7.43 -0.10 9.41
N GLU A 93 7.64 0.76 10.42
CA GLU A 93 6.89 0.74 11.68
C GLU A 93 5.37 0.83 11.49
N ASP A 94 4.93 1.70 10.58
CA ASP A 94 3.52 1.93 10.26
C ASP A 94 2.88 0.70 9.60
N VAL A 95 3.60 0.01 8.72
CA VAL A 95 3.15 -1.24 8.09
C VAL A 95 3.12 -2.39 9.10
N THR A 96 4.12 -2.48 9.99
CA THR A 96 4.13 -3.48 11.08
C THR A 96 2.93 -3.29 11.99
N ARG A 97 2.62 -2.06 12.38
CA ARG A 97 1.43 -1.75 13.19
C ARG A 97 0.14 -2.10 12.45
N LEU A 98 0.03 -1.78 11.16
CA LEU A 98 -1.11 -2.15 10.34
C LEU A 98 -1.30 -3.67 10.30
N MET A 99 -0.22 -4.44 10.10
CA MET A 99 -0.22 -5.91 10.13
C MET A 99 -0.75 -6.45 11.47
N MET A 100 -0.30 -5.88 12.59
CA MET A 100 -0.75 -6.26 13.93
C MET A 100 -2.23 -5.96 14.15
N VAL A 101 -2.73 -4.82 13.66
CA VAL A 101 -4.16 -4.48 13.71
C VAL A 101 -4.99 -5.46 12.88
N LEU A 102 -4.55 -5.80 11.67
CA LEU A 102 -5.24 -6.81 10.84
C LEU A 102 -5.25 -8.19 11.53
N LYS A 103 -4.18 -8.53 12.26
CA LYS A 103 -4.18 -9.78 13.05
C LYS A 103 -5.19 -9.74 14.19
N ILE A 104 -5.31 -8.62 14.92
CA ILE A 104 -6.37 -8.44 15.92
C ILE A 104 -7.74 -8.64 15.29
N VAL A 105 -8.01 -7.99 14.15
CA VAL A 105 -9.31 -8.10 13.45
C VAL A 105 -9.65 -9.56 13.13
N SER A 106 -8.71 -10.29 12.54
CA SER A 106 -8.92 -11.70 12.18
C SER A 106 -9.18 -12.59 13.40
N LEU A 107 -8.38 -12.44 14.47
CA LEU A 107 -8.55 -13.24 15.68
C LEU A 107 -9.84 -12.90 16.44
N SER A 108 -10.26 -11.65 16.42
CA SER A 108 -11.45 -11.15 17.12
C SER A 108 -12.77 -11.66 16.55
N LEU A 109 -12.76 -12.21 15.33
CA LEU A 109 -13.93 -12.87 14.74
C LEU A 109 -14.32 -14.18 15.45
N GLY A 110 -13.47 -14.70 16.36
CA GLY A 110 -13.80 -15.84 17.19
C GLY A 110 -13.80 -17.18 16.47
N ALA A 111 -13.03 -17.32 15.37
CA ALA A 111 -12.89 -18.57 14.63
C ALA A 111 -11.48 -19.20 14.76
N SER A 112 -10.59 -18.60 15.55
CA SER A 112 -9.19 -19.05 15.66
C SER A 112 -8.90 -19.85 16.95
N GLY A 113 -9.79 -19.83 17.93
CA GLY A 113 -9.63 -20.57 19.19
C GLY A 113 -8.49 -20.09 20.09
N VAL A 114 -8.25 -18.79 20.13
CA VAL A 114 -7.24 -18.14 20.99
C VAL A 114 -7.89 -17.57 22.25
N LYS A 115 -7.08 -17.35 23.31
CA LYS A 115 -7.52 -16.61 24.49
C LYS A 115 -7.77 -15.14 24.15
N TRP A 116 -8.75 -14.53 24.80
CA TRP A 116 -8.93 -13.08 24.74
C TRP A 116 -7.68 -12.32 25.17
N SER A 117 -6.98 -12.81 26.21
CA SER A 117 -5.72 -12.23 26.68
C SER A 117 -4.61 -12.20 25.62
N THR A 118 -4.60 -13.13 24.66
CA THR A 118 -3.65 -13.17 23.55
C THR A 118 -3.92 -12.04 22.57
N ILE A 119 -5.18 -11.74 22.27
CA ILE A 119 -5.57 -10.56 21.45
C ILE A 119 -5.21 -9.28 22.19
N LYS A 120 -5.50 -9.20 23.49
CA LYS A 120 -5.15 -8.04 24.33
C LYS A 120 -3.64 -7.83 24.47
N GLN A 121 -2.83 -8.87 24.31
CA GLN A 121 -1.38 -8.71 24.30
C GLN A 121 -0.90 -7.98 23.04
N ILE A 122 -1.48 -8.27 21.86
CA ILE A 122 -1.17 -7.52 20.62
C ILE A 122 -1.58 -6.04 20.79
N GLU A 123 -2.78 -5.78 21.36
CA GLU A 123 -3.25 -4.42 21.66
C GLU A 123 -2.27 -3.67 22.59
N ARG A 124 -1.81 -4.30 23.68
CA ARG A 124 -0.85 -3.70 24.63
C ARG A 124 0.47 -3.36 23.94
N ILE A 125 1.00 -4.26 23.10
CA ILE A 125 2.24 -4.05 22.36
C ILE A 125 2.11 -2.85 21.41
N ILE A 126 1.01 -2.76 20.66
CA ILE A 126 0.73 -1.62 19.77
C ILE A 126 0.67 -0.31 20.57
N ASN A 127 -0.10 -0.29 21.65
CA ASN A 127 -0.33 0.93 22.45
C ASN A 127 0.92 1.37 23.22
N SER A 128 1.81 0.45 23.57
CA SER A 128 3.08 0.79 24.20
C SER A 128 4.10 1.42 23.25
N GLY A 129 3.89 1.29 21.93
CA GLY A 129 4.84 1.73 20.91
C GLY A 129 5.99 0.75 20.67
N ILE A 130 5.89 -0.50 21.14
CA ILE A 130 6.81 -1.57 20.74
C ILE A 130 6.49 -1.98 19.32
N VAL A 131 7.51 -2.04 18.47
CA VAL A 131 7.42 -2.46 17.06
C VAL A 131 8.25 -3.73 16.87
N PRO A 132 7.64 -4.91 16.75
CA PRO A 132 8.36 -6.13 16.40
C PRO A 132 9.21 -5.95 15.13
N GLU A 133 10.45 -6.46 15.16
CA GLU A 133 11.29 -6.50 13.97
C GLU A 133 10.81 -7.62 13.05
N ILE A 134 10.20 -7.25 11.94
CA ILE A 134 9.64 -8.17 10.94
C ILE A 134 10.48 -8.12 9.68
N PRO A 135 11.38 -9.07 9.42
CA PRO A 135 12.13 -9.14 8.17
C PRO A 135 11.17 -9.34 6.98
N HIS A 136 11.42 -8.64 5.86
CA HIS A 136 10.49 -8.65 4.74
C HIS A 136 10.60 -9.88 3.82
N GLN A 137 11.64 -10.71 3.96
CA GLN A 137 11.87 -11.91 3.14
C GLN A 137 11.72 -13.16 3.99
N GLY A 138 10.85 -14.08 3.57
CA GLY A 138 10.64 -15.35 4.27
C GLY A 138 9.23 -15.93 4.10
N SER A 139 8.35 -15.26 3.33
CA SER A 139 7.01 -15.78 3.03
C SER A 139 6.82 -15.94 1.52
N VAL A 140 6.13 -16.99 1.13
CA VAL A 140 5.63 -17.24 -0.23
C VAL A 140 4.10 -17.17 -0.31
N GLY A 141 3.43 -16.83 0.80
CA GLY A 141 1.98 -16.69 0.87
C GLY A 141 1.21 -17.99 0.62
N ALA A 142 1.78 -19.13 0.98
CA ALA A 142 1.17 -20.46 0.82
C ALA A 142 0.26 -20.81 1.99
N SER A 143 0.84 -21.05 3.17
CA SER A 143 0.12 -21.20 4.44
C SER A 143 -0.10 -19.85 5.13
N GLY A 144 -0.34 -18.81 4.36
CA GLY A 144 -0.22 -17.43 4.77
C GLY A 144 1.24 -17.00 4.96
N ASP A 145 1.44 -16.01 5.79
CA ASP A 145 2.73 -15.33 5.99
C ASP A 145 3.43 -15.83 7.25
N LEU A 146 3.76 -17.15 7.30
CA LEU A 146 4.22 -17.83 8.52
C LEU A 146 5.43 -17.13 9.15
N ALA A 147 6.52 -16.92 8.42
CA ALA A 147 7.74 -16.37 8.99
C ALA A 147 7.57 -14.92 9.49
N PRO A 148 7.02 -13.96 8.74
CA PRO A 148 6.75 -12.62 9.26
C PRO A 148 5.89 -12.60 10.52
N LEU A 149 4.81 -13.39 10.55
CA LEU A 149 3.92 -13.48 11.70
C LEU A 149 4.59 -14.18 12.90
N ALA A 150 5.51 -15.12 12.65
CA ALA A 150 6.30 -15.75 13.71
C ALA A 150 7.21 -14.73 14.42
N HIS A 151 7.85 -13.82 13.68
CA HIS A 151 8.63 -12.75 14.29
C HIS A 151 7.78 -11.83 15.19
N MET A 152 6.53 -11.54 14.80
CA MET A 152 5.59 -10.84 15.67
C MET A 152 5.27 -11.64 16.93
N ALA A 153 4.90 -12.93 16.78
CA ALA A 153 4.54 -13.81 17.86
C ALA A 153 5.71 -14.06 18.83
N ALA A 154 6.94 -14.10 18.33
CA ALA A 154 8.15 -14.23 19.14
C ALA A 154 8.26 -13.09 20.17
N VAL A 155 8.03 -11.86 19.77
CA VAL A 155 8.05 -10.72 20.70
C VAL A 155 6.99 -10.88 21.80
N MET A 156 5.80 -11.40 21.46
CA MET A 156 4.73 -11.60 22.44
C MET A 156 5.11 -12.60 23.56
N ILE A 157 5.95 -13.57 23.25
CA ILE A 157 6.47 -14.58 24.21
C ILE A 157 7.83 -14.22 24.82
N GLY A 158 8.33 -12.99 24.57
CA GLY A 158 9.62 -12.51 25.10
C GLY A 158 10.85 -12.93 24.31
N GLU A 159 10.68 -13.47 23.11
CA GLU A 159 11.76 -13.90 22.21
C GLU A 159 11.91 -12.88 21.04
N GLY A 160 12.88 -13.12 20.14
CA GLY A 160 13.10 -12.27 18.98
C GLY A 160 13.57 -10.85 19.31
N PHE A 161 13.30 -9.90 18.41
CA PHE A 161 13.73 -8.51 18.54
C PHE A 161 12.59 -7.54 18.26
N ALA A 162 12.67 -6.35 18.85
CA ALA A 162 11.73 -5.25 18.64
C ALA A 162 12.44 -3.90 18.72
N PHE A 163 11.84 -2.89 18.10
CA PHE A 163 12.21 -1.50 18.31
C PHE A 163 11.31 -0.88 19.39
N TYR A 164 11.91 -0.18 20.31
CA TYR A 164 11.21 0.57 21.36
C TYR A 164 11.93 1.88 21.64
N ASN A 165 11.23 3.02 21.48
CA ASN A 165 11.81 4.36 21.59
C ASN A 165 13.06 4.58 20.70
N GLY A 166 13.09 3.99 19.51
CA GLY A 166 14.19 4.09 18.53
C GLY A 166 15.37 3.16 18.82
N GLU A 167 15.34 2.36 19.89
CA GLU A 167 16.37 1.38 20.25
C GLU A 167 15.94 -0.04 19.84
N LYS A 168 16.83 -0.80 19.21
CA LYS A 168 16.63 -2.23 18.93
C LYS A 168 16.97 -3.05 20.19
N LEU A 169 16.01 -3.80 20.71
CA LEU A 169 16.09 -4.59 21.94
C LEU A 169 15.68 -6.04 21.67
N SER A 170 16.04 -6.95 22.59
CA SER A 170 15.39 -8.26 22.63
C SER A 170 13.90 -8.10 22.97
N GLY A 171 13.07 -9.06 22.52
CA GLY A 171 11.64 -9.05 22.82
C GLY A 171 11.35 -8.95 24.31
N PHE A 172 12.10 -9.69 25.13
CA PHE A 172 11.98 -9.65 26.60
C PHE A 172 12.30 -8.27 27.17
N GLU A 173 13.40 -7.64 26.75
CA GLU A 173 13.80 -6.32 27.25
C GLU A 173 12.81 -5.23 26.83
N ALA A 174 12.31 -5.28 25.60
CA ALA A 174 11.30 -4.35 25.09
C ALA A 174 10.01 -4.44 25.90
N LEU A 175 9.49 -5.65 26.12
CA LEU A 175 8.30 -5.89 26.93
C LEU A 175 8.52 -5.41 28.38
N LYS A 176 9.64 -5.79 29.00
CA LYS A 176 9.98 -5.39 30.37
C LYS A 176 10.06 -3.87 30.54
N LYS A 177 10.71 -3.16 29.59
CA LYS A 177 10.78 -1.68 29.60
C LYS A 177 9.40 -1.03 29.49
N ALA A 178 8.47 -1.67 28.79
CA ALA A 178 7.08 -1.21 28.64
C ALA A 178 6.14 -1.67 29.78
N GLY A 179 6.63 -2.46 30.73
CA GLY A 179 5.80 -2.99 31.83
C GLY A 179 4.81 -4.07 31.39
N ILE A 180 5.14 -4.81 30.33
CA ILE A 180 4.32 -5.89 29.77
C ILE A 180 5.01 -7.23 30.06
N GLU A 181 4.25 -8.19 30.60
CA GLU A 181 4.76 -9.55 30.79
C GLU A 181 4.62 -10.38 29.50
N PRO A 182 5.61 -11.23 29.15
CA PRO A 182 5.46 -12.20 28.09
C PRO A 182 4.28 -13.15 28.34
N ILE A 183 3.61 -13.59 27.28
CA ILE A 183 2.53 -14.58 27.39
C ILE A 183 3.03 -16.00 27.17
N THR A 184 2.31 -16.97 27.78
CA THR A 184 2.45 -18.39 27.49
C THR A 184 1.34 -18.84 26.55
N LEU A 185 1.71 -19.48 25.44
CA LEU A 185 0.78 -19.94 24.41
C LEU A 185 0.16 -21.29 24.78
N GLY A 186 -1.16 -21.37 24.78
CA GLY A 186 -1.91 -22.61 24.90
C GLY A 186 -2.08 -23.35 23.56
N PRO A 187 -2.81 -24.50 23.58
CA PRO A 187 -3.08 -25.29 22.36
C PRO A 187 -3.61 -24.43 21.22
N LYS A 188 -3.07 -24.63 20.01
CA LYS A 188 -3.38 -23.88 18.77
C LYS A 188 -2.94 -22.41 18.75
N GLU A 189 -2.66 -21.74 19.85
CA GLU A 189 -2.40 -20.30 19.86
C GLU A 189 -1.14 -19.90 19.05
N GLY A 190 -0.08 -20.70 19.09
CA GLY A 190 1.09 -20.49 18.25
C GLY A 190 0.69 -20.52 16.77
N LEU A 191 0.01 -21.56 16.33
CA LEU A 191 -0.43 -21.66 14.94
C LEU A 191 -1.39 -20.52 14.56
N ALA A 192 -2.35 -20.16 15.40
CA ALA A 192 -3.29 -19.08 15.14
C ALA A 192 -2.60 -17.71 14.96
N LEU A 193 -1.50 -17.47 15.69
CA LEU A 193 -0.71 -16.26 15.54
C LEU A 193 0.10 -16.24 14.22
N LEU A 194 0.63 -17.37 13.79
CA LEU A 194 1.49 -17.47 12.61
C LEU A 194 0.70 -17.60 11.31
N ASN A 195 -0.46 -18.24 11.34
CA ASN A 195 -1.24 -18.56 10.15
C ASN A 195 -2.13 -17.40 9.75
N GLY A 196 -2.06 -17.01 8.48
CA GLY A 196 -2.85 -15.91 7.92
C GLY A 196 -2.08 -15.00 6.97
N THR A 197 -2.80 -14.12 6.29
CA THR A 197 -2.32 -13.29 5.17
C THR A 197 -1.96 -11.86 5.58
N GLN A 198 -1.83 -11.58 6.88
CA GLN A 198 -1.79 -10.21 7.39
C GLN A 198 -0.55 -9.41 6.97
N PHE A 199 0.60 -10.06 6.73
CA PHE A 199 1.79 -9.39 6.22
C PHE A 199 1.59 -8.93 4.77
N SER A 200 1.21 -9.85 3.89
CA SER A 200 0.93 -9.54 2.47
C SER A 200 -0.18 -8.51 2.34
N THR A 201 -1.25 -8.64 3.14
CA THR A 201 -2.39 -7.73 3.14
C THR A 201 -1.99 -6.34 3.63
N ALA A 202 -1.19 -6.22 4.70
CA ALA A 202 -0.71 -4.93 5.19
C ALA A 202 0.19 -4.22 4.17
N CYS A 203 1.09 -4.95 3.52
CA CYS A 203 1.95 -4.39 2.47
C CYS A 203 1.12 -3.92 1.26
N ALA A 204 0.17 -4.75 0.80
CA ALA A 204 -0.69 -4.41 -0.34
C ALA A 204 -1.61 -3.22 -0.01
N LEU A 205 -2.21 -3.19 1.20
CA LEU A 205 -3.05 -2.08 1.65
C LEU A 205 -2.27 -0.77 1.76
N ALA A 206 -1.14 -0.76 2.45
CA ALA A 206 -0.30 0.43 2.56
C ALA A 206 0.07 0.99 1.18
N SER A 207 0.43 0.09 0.27
CA SER A 207 0.77 0.46 -1.12
C SER A 207 -0.44 0.92 -1.93
N LEU A 208 -1.62 0.37 -1.71
CA LEU A 208 -2.88 0.84 -2.33
C LEU A 208 -3.23 2.26 -1.87
N LEU A 209 -3.06 2.56 -0.58
CA LEU A 209 -3.29 3.89 -0.02
C LEU A 209 -2.35 4.94 -0.65
N ASP A 210 -1.10 4.56 -0.91
CA ASP A 210 -0.14 5.41 -1.62
C ASP A 210 -0.47 5.52 -3.11
N ALA A 211 -0.88 4.42 -3.76
CA ALA A 211 -1.32 4.41 -5.16
C ALA A 211 -2.54 5.31 -5.39
N TRP A 212 -3.53 5.32 -4.48
CA TRP A 212 -4.68 6.23 -4.54
C TRP A 212 -4.23 7.69 -4.55
N ARG A 213 -3.36 8.05 -3.61
CA ARG A 213 -2.77 9.41 -3.54
C ARG A 213 -2.01 9.75 -4.83
N SER A 214 -1.29 8.77 -5.38
CA SER A 214 -0.55 8.92 -6.64
C SER A 214 -1.47 9.18 -7.83
N VAL A 215 -2.63 8.51 -7.93
CA VAL A 215 -3.65 8.81 -8.95
C VAL A 215 -4.13 10.25 -8.85
N LEU A 216 -4.48 10.72 -7.65
CA LEU A 216 -4.95 12.09 -7.45
C LEU A 216 -3.86 13.11 -7.81
N ASN A 217 -2.61 12.89 -7.37
CA ASN A 217 -1.48 13.73 -7.76
C ASN A 217 -1.28 13.74 -9.28
N SER A 218 -1.40 12.59 -9.95
CA SER A 218 -1.25 12.50 -11.41
C SER A 218 -2.28 13.35 -12.15
N ILE A 219 -3.53 13.43 -11.65
CA ILE A 219 -4.59 14.26 -12.25
C ILE A 219 -4.24 15.74 -12.16
N VAL A 220 -3.74 16.22 -10.99
CA VAL A 220 -3.32 17.62 -10.82
C VAL A 220 -2.13 17.94 -11.72
N ILE A 221 -1.09 17.11 -11.67
CA ILE A 221 0.17 17.34 -12.37
C ILE A 221 -0.04 17.27 -13.89
N SER A 222 -0.82 16.30 -14.36
CA SER A 222 -1.12 16.15 -15.79
C SER A 222 -1.98 17.30 -16.33
N SER A 223 -2.90 17.85 -15.53
CA SER A 223 -3.63 19.05 -15.88
C SER A 223 -2.70 20.26 -16.04
N LEU A 224 -1.73 20.40 -15.13
CA LEU A 224 -0.71 21.45 -15.20
C LEU A 224 0.21 21.27 -16.41
N SER A 225 0.63 20.04 -16.71
CA SER A 225 1.41 19.71 -17.92
C SER A 225 0.65 20.04 -19.20
N THR A 226 -0.68 19.85 -19.21
CA THR A 226 -1.53 20.21 -20.36
C THR A 226 -1.51 21.72 -20.60
N ASP A 227 -1.64 22.54 -19.56
CA ASP A 227 -1.51 24.00 -19.68
C ASP A 227 -0.09 24.41 -20.11
N ALA A 228 0.95 23.81 -19.54
CA ALA A 228 2.35 24.11 -19.84
C ALA A 228 2.67 24.03 -21.33
N ILE A 229 2.14 23.00 -22.03
CA ILE A 229 2.34 22.80 -23.47
C ILE A 229 1.22 23.41 -24.32
N MET A 230 0.35 24.23 -23.74
CA MET A 230 -0.84 24.79 -24.41
C MET A 230 -1.72 23.71 -25.03
N GLY A 231 -2.00 22.62 -24.29
CA GLY A 231 -2.81 21.51 -24.74
C GLY A 231 -4.31 21.80 -24.78
N SER A 232 -5.06 21.08 -25.62
CA SER A 232 -6.50 21.25 -25.74
C SER A 232 -7.28 20.56 -24.62
N THR A 233 -8.35 21.21 -24.13
CA THR A 233 -9.33 20.60 -23.22
C THR A 233 -10.49 19.92 -23.97
N SER A 234 -10.54 19.99 -25.31
CA SER A 234 -11.58 19.32 -26.09
C SER A 234 -11.63 17.81 -25.86
N PRO A 235 -10.51 17.09 -25.69
CA PRO A 235 -10.53 15.67 -25.35
C PRO A 235 -11.15 15.34 -23.98
N LEU A 236 -11.39 16.34 -23.13
CA LEU A 236 -11.99 16.17 -21.79
C LEU A 236 -13.51 16.34 -21.79
N LEU A 237 -14.17 16.63 -22.93
CA LEU A 237 -15.62 16.82 -23.00
C LEU A 237 -16.38 15.61 -22.45
N PRO A 238 -17.43 15.82 -21.60
CA PRO A 238 -18.14 14.72 -20.94
C PRO A 238 -18.67 13.67 -21.90
N GLN A 239 -19.22 14.09 -23.02
CA GLN A 239 -19.86 13.24 -24.03
C GLN A 239 -18.88 12.17 -24.57
N ILE A 240 -17.60 12.51 -24.71
CA ILE A 240 -16.57 11.56 -25.21
C ILE A 240 -16.45 10.38 -24.24
N HIS A 241 -16.45 10.65 -22.94
CA HIS A 241 -16.23 9.66 -21.89
C HIS A 241 -17.50 8.87 -21.57
N GLU A 242 -18.66 9.53 -21.60
CA GLU A 242 -19.98 8.92 -21.42
C GLU A 242 -20.31 7.91 -22.53
N LEU A 243 -19.98 8.25 -23.79
CA LEU A 243 -20.14 7.34 -24.94
C LEU A 243 -19.32 6.05 -24.79
N ARG A 244 -18.20 6.07 -24.07
CA ARG A 244 -17.38 4.90 -23.82
C ARG A 244 -17.76 4.15 -22.53
N GLY A 245 -18.21 4.87 -21.49
CA GLY A 245 -18.84 4.32 -20.28
C GLY A 245 -17.91 3.85 -19.15
N HIS A 246 -16.58 3.87 -19.31
CA HIS A 246 -15.65 3.50 -18.22
C HIS A 246 -15.65 4.54 -17.09
N LYS A 247 -15.92 4.10 -15.87
CA LYS A 247 -16.13 4.99 -14.71
C LYS A 247 -14.87 5.76 -14.32
N GLY A 248 -13.73 5.09 -14.27
CA GLY A 248 -12.45 5.75 -13.99
C GLY A 248 -12.12 6.82 -15.02
N GLN A 249 -12.37 6.54 -16.32
CA GLN A 249 -12.16 7.52 -17.39
C GLN A 249 -13.06 8.76 -17.25
N ILE A 250 -14.34 8.57 -16.90
CA ILE A 250 -15.31 9.65 -16.65
C ILE A 250 -14.84 10.50 -15.47
N PHE A 251 -14.43 9.86 -14.38
CA PHE A 251 -13.94 10.54 -13.18
C PHE A 251 -12.70 11.39 -13.48
N VAL A 252 -11.66 10.82 -14.11
CA VAL A 252 -10.43 11.54 -14.42
C VAL A 252 -10.71 12.75 -15.31
N ALA A 253 -11.49 12.57 -16.37
CA ALA A 253 -11.86 13.68 -17.28
C ALA A 253 -12.63 14.79 -16.55
N SER A 254 -13.54 14.43 -15.64
CA SER A 254 -14.30 15.40 -14.82
C SER A 254 -13.36 16.21 -13.94
N LYS A 255 -12.43 15.55 -13.22
CA LYS A 255 -11.50 16.23 -12.32
C LYS A 255 -10.50 17.11 -13.07
N MET A 256 -10.03 16.68 -14.24
CA MET A 256 -9.19 17.53 -15.10
C MET A 256 -9.92 18.78 -15.58
N ARG A 257 -11.20 18.67 -15.98
CA ARG A 257 -12.02 19.85 -16.35
C ARG A 257 -12.17 20.83 -15.19
N GLU A 258 -12.49 20.32 -13.97
CA GLU A 258 -12.60 21.13 -12.77
C GLU A 258 -11.29 21.85 -12.45
N LEU A 259 -10.16 21.18 -12.55
CA LEU A 259 -8.85 21.75 -12.29
C LEU A 259 -8.43 22.82 -13.32
N MET A 260 -8.79 22.65 -14.59
CA MET A 260 -8.39 23.54 -15.67
C MET A 260 -9.38 24.68 -15.93
N ASP A 261 -10.50 24.72 -15.20
CA ASP A 261 -11.51 25.77 -15.36
C ASP A 261 -10.95 27.15 -15.02
N GLY A 262 -11.15 28.11 -15.94
CA GLY A 262 -10.62 29.47 -15.83
C GLY A 262 -9.14 29.64 -16.21
N SER A 263 -8.50 28.65 -16.87
CA SER A 263 -7.15 28.81 -17.40
C SER A 263 -7.12 29.82 -18.56
N VAL A 264 -6.40 30.93 -18.36
CA VAL A 264 -6.14 31.93 -19.41
C VAL A 264 -5.20 31.38 -20.47
N ILE A 265 -4.26 30.53 -20.10
CA ILE A 265 -3.37 29.82 -21.04
C ILE A 265 -4.24 29.02 -22.01
N ARG A 266 -5.18 28.22 -21.52
CA ARG A 266 -6.07 27.43 -22.35
C ARG A 266 -6.95 28.28 -23.27
N GLU A 267 -7.51 29.39 -22.76
CA GLU A 267 -8.38 30.24 -23.54
C GLU A 267 -7.63 31.00 -24.64
N SER A 268 -6.33 31.29 -24.47
CA SER A 268 -5.53 32.08 -25.43
C SER A 268 -5.36 31.42 -26.80
N HIS A 269 -5.51 30.09 -26.89
CA HIS A 269 -5.35 29.32 -28.12
C HIS A 269 -6.59 28.46 -28.47
N ARG A 270 -7.77 28.83 -27.95
CA ARG A 270 -9.02 28.14 -28.27
C ARG A 270 -9.38 28.24 -29.74
N GLU A 271 -9.08 29.38 -30.34
CA GLU A 271 -9.27 29.65 -31.78
C GLU A 271 -7.89 29.79 -32.45
N ASN A 272 -7.83 29.37 -33.71
CA ASN A 272 -6.61 29.46 -34.54
C ASN A 272 -5.40 28.63 -34.02
N ASP A 273 -5.64 27.58 -33.24
CA ASP A 273 -4.57 26.63 -32.88
C ASP A 273 -4.14 25.89 -34.15
N GLN A 274 -2.85 25.96 -34.49
CA GLN A 274 -2.30 25.29 -35.68
C GLN A 274 -2.23 23.78 -35.50
N ARG A 275 -2.32 23.26 -34.29
CA ARG A 275 -2.31 21.83 -33.99
C ARG A 275 -3.72 21.26 -34.16
N VAL A 276 -3.87 20.25 -35.01
CA VAL A 276 -5.13 19.54 -35.15
C VAL A 276 -5.41 18.65 -33.95
N GLN A 277 -4.37 18.05 -33.38
CA GLN A 277 -4.46 17.13 -32.22
C GLN A 277 -3.20 17.18 -31.38
N ASP A 278 -3.38 17.10 -30.06
CA ASP A 278 -2.29 16.89 -29.13
C ASP A 278 -1.75 15.45 -29.17
N PRO A 279 -0.52 15.20 -28.74
CA PRO A 279 0.02 13.85 -28.54
C PRO A 279 -0.82 13.04 -27.54
N TYR A 280 -0.73 11.71 -27.59
CA TYR A 280 -1.55 10.81 -26.76
C TYR A 280 -1.30 10.97 -25.26
N CYS A 281 -0.07 11.30 -24.83
CA CYS A 281 0.23 11.57 -23.43
C CYS A 281 -0.51 12.79 -22.86
N ILE A 282 -1.13 13.61 -23.71
CA ILE A 282 -2.00 14.74 -23.34
C ILE A 282 -3.47 14.38 -23.60
N ARG A 283 -3.86 14.01 -24.80
CA ARG A 283 -5.29 13.82 -25.12
C ARG A 283 -5.87 12.50 -24.64
N CYS A 284 -5.04 11.47 -24.36
CA CYS A 284 -5.49 10.17 -23.88
C CYS A 284 -5.29 9.98 -22.35
N GLN A 285 -5.03 11.05 -21.61
CA GLN A 285 -4.86 11.00 -20.14
C GLN A 285 -6.07 10.38 -19.43
N PRO A 286 -7.33 10.77 -19.72
CA PRO A 286 -8.48 10.15 -19.07
C PRO A 286 -8.60 8.65 -19.35
N GLN A 287 -8.23 8.21 -20.55
CA GLN A 287 -8.29 6.80 -20.93
C GLN A 287 -7.27 5.96 -20.17
N VAL A 288 -6.03 6.44 -20.07
CA VAL A 288 -4.92 5.71 -19.42
C VAL A 288 -5.04 5.76 -17.90
N LEU A 289 -5.16 6.96 -17.34
CA LEU A 289 -5.29 7.11 -15.88
C LEU A 289 -6.61 6.49 -15.37
N GLY A 290 -7.69 6.60 -16.15
CA GLY A 290 -8.98 6.00 -15.81
C GLY A 290 -8.95 4.48 -15.81
N ALA A 291 -8.27 3.85 -16.78
CA ALA A 291 -8.10 2.39 -16.80
C ALA A 291 -7.26 1.92 -15.58
N SER A 292 -6.19 2.64 -15.25
CA SER A 292 -5.39 2.38 -14.04
C SER A 292 -6.22 2.52 -12.77
N LEU A 293 -7.09 3.53 -12.70
CA LEU A 293 -8.02 3.75 -11.59
C LEU A 293 -9.03 2.60 -11.44
N ASP A 294 -9.60 2.10 -12.54
CA ASP A 294 -10.55 0.98 -12.53
C ASP A 294 -9.87 -0.32 -12.03
N ILE A 295 -8.60 -0.56 -12.39
CA ILE A 295 -7.80 -1.69 -11.88
C ILE A 295 -7.55 -1.53 -10.37
N LEU A 296 -7.15 -0.35 -9.91
CA LEU A 296 -6.93 -0.08 -8.47
C LEU A 296 -8.22 -0.23 -7.68
N LYS A 297 -9.37 0.14 -8.24
CA LYS A 297 -10.68 -0.11 -7.64
C LYS A 297 -10.92 -1.61 -7.41
N ASN A 298 -10.66 -2.46 -8.40
CA ASN A 298 -10.80 -3.90 -8.25
C ASN A 298 -9.89 -4.45 -7.14
N ALA A 299 -8.63 -4.02 -7.12
CA ALA A 299 -7.70 -4.38 -6.05
C ALA A 299 -8.19 -3.91 -4.67
N SER A 300 -8.77 -2.70 -4.57
CA SER A 300 -9.30 -2.16 -3.31
C SER A 300 -10.45 -2.97 -2.74
N VAL A 301 -11.34 -3.49 -3.58
CA VAL A 301 -12.44 -4.38 -3.17
C VAL A 301 -11.89 -5.69 -2.58
N THR A 302 -10.91 -6.29 -3.24
CA THR A 302 -10.26 -7.53 -2.77
C THR A 302 -9.57 -7.29 -1.42
N ILE A 303 -8.80 -6.21 -1.30
CA ILE A 303 -8.07 -5.89 -0.07
C ILE A 303 -9.05 -5.55 1.07
N ASP A 304 -10.12 -4.79 0.80
CA ASP A 304 -11.13 -4.47 1.83
C ASP A 304 -11.78 -5.73 2.40
N ILE A 305 -12.09 -6.73 1.58
CA ILE A 305 -12.59 -8.04 2.02
C ILE A 305 -11.55 -8.75 2.91
N GLU A 306 -10.31 -8.83 2.44
CA GLU A 306 -9.24 -9.55 3.15
C GLU A 306 -8.90 -8.93 4.50
N THR A 307 -8.99 -7.60 4.64
CA THR A 307 -8.76 -6.91 5.92
C THR A 307 -9.72 -7.31 7.03
N LYS A 308 -10.87 -7.91 6.68
CA LYS A 308 -11.95 -8.34 7.58
C LYS A 308 -12.08 -9.86 7.66
N ALA A 309 -11.22 -10.60 6.95
CA ALA A 309 -11.34 -12.04 6.81
C ALA A 309 -10.68 -12.82 7.96
N VAL A 310 -11.19 -14.04 8.18
CA VAL A 310 -10.46 -15.06 8.95
C VAL A 310 -9.60 -15.85 7.98
N THR A 311 -8.31 -15.64 8.05
CA THR A 311 -7.32 -16.28 7.17
C THR A 311 -6.44 -17.30 7.92
N ASP A 312 -6.99 -17.89 8.98
CA ASP A 312 -6.35 -18.90 9.84
C ASP A 312 -6.69 -20.34 9.39
N ASN A 313 -6.02 -21.32 9.96
CA ASN A 313 -6.29 -22.75 9.80
C ASN A 313 -5.68 -23.56 10.99
N PRO A 314 -6.41 -24.56 11.53
CA PRO A 314 -7.81 -24.90 11.26
C PRO A 314 -8.77 -23.85 11.84
N LEU A 315 -9.97 -23.80 11.27
CA LEU A 315 -11.04 -22.91 11.75
C LEU A 315 -11.89 -23.60 12.82
N VAL A 316 -12.32 -22.82 13.82
CA VAL A 316 -13.29 -23.23 14.82
C VAL A 316 -14.67 -22.74 14.39
N LEU A 317 -15.53 -23.65 14.00
CA LEU A 317 -16.93 -23.38 13.66
C LEU A 317 -17.75 -23.53 14.94
N VAL A 318 -18.03 -22.39 15.59
CA VAL A 318 -18.62 -22.36 16.95
C VAL A 318 -20.02 -22.97 16.96
N ASP A 319 -20.86 -22.63 16.00
CA ASP A 319 -22.24 -23.09 15.92
C ASP A 319 -22.34 -24.61 15.68
N GLU A 320 -21.41 -25.17 14.92
CA GLU A 320 -21.30 -26.60 14.63
C GLU A 320 -20.48 -27.35 15.68
N ASN A 321 -19.85 -26.65 16.62
CA ASN A 321 -18.95 -27.24 17.61
C ASN A 321 -17.86 -28.13 16.98
N LYS A 322 -17.21 -27.63 15.90
CA LYS A 322 -16.21 -28.35 15.12
C LYS A 322 -14.94 -27.56 14.87
N ILE A 323 -13.84 -28.29 14.73
CA ILE A 323 -12.57 -27.75 14.23
C ILE A 323 -12.31 -28.37 12.86
N VAL A 324 -12.14 -27.53 11.82
CA VAL A 324 -12.08 -27.99 10.42
C VAL A 324 -10.88 -27.36 9.72
N SER A 325 -10.06 -28.18 9.07
CA SER A 325 -8.98 -27.72 8.21
C SER A 325 -9.52 -27.27 6.85
N GLY A 326 -9.07 -26.11 6.39
CA GLY A 326 -9.38 -25.50 5.10
C GLY A 326 -8.16 -24.83 4.48
N GLY A 327 -8.37 -23.87 3.58
CA GLY A 327 -7.32 -23.18 2.83
C GLY A 327 -7.39 -21.64 2.90
N ASN A 328 -8.07 -21.06 3.88
CA ASN A 328 -8.26 -19.60 3.98
C ASN A 328 -6.95 -18.82 4.17
N PHE A 329 -5.88 -19.50 4.51
CA PHE A 329 -4.54 -18.92 4.61
C PHE A 329 -3.88 -18.64 3.26
N HIS A 330 -4.40 -19.19 2.16
CA HIS A 330 -3.79 -19.03 0.84
C HIS A 330 -3.97 -17.60 0.32
N ALA A 331 -2.87 -16.87 0.18
CA ALA A 331 -2.90 -15.45 -0.10
C ALA A 331 -3.04 -15.09 -1.59
N GLU A 332 -3.58 -16.01 -2.42
CA GLU A 332 -3.78 -15.80 -3.85
C GLU A 332 -4.58 -14.52 -4.18
N PRO A 333 -5.68 -14.20 -3.47
CA PRO A 333 -6.41 -12.96 -3.74
C PRO A 333 -5.53 -11.71 -3.59
N ILE A 334 -4.65 -11.69 -2.57
CA ILE A 334 -3.72 -10.58 -2.34
C ILE A 334 -2.59 -10.58 -3.36
N GLY A 335 -2.12 -11.73 -3.82
CA GLY A 335 -1.16 -11.84 -4.92
C GLY A 335 -1.67 -11.16 -6.18
N PHE A 336 -2.90 -11.49 -6.61
CA PHE A 336 -3.54 -10.83 -7.75
C PHE A 336 -3.77 -9.33 -7.52
N ALA A 337 -4.24 -8.91 -6.35
CA ALA A 337 -4.44 -7.50 -6.04
C ALA A 337 -3.12 -6.71 -6.11
N ALA A 338 -2.03 -7.28 -5.58
CA ALA A 338 -0.69 -6.67 -5.64
C ALA A 338 -0.19 -6.52 -7.10
N ASP A 339 -0.36 -7.53 -7.93
CA ASP A 339 0.00 -7.47 -9.35
C ASP A 339 -0.83 -6.43 -10.11
N GLN A 340 -2.13 -6.30 -9.82
CA GLN A 340 -2.98 -5.25 -10.37
C GLN A 340 -2.49 -3.85 -9.99
N ILE A 341 -2.11 -3.64 -8.73
CA ILE A 341 -1.53 -2.36 -8.27
C ILE A 341 -0.22 -2.08 -9.00
N ALA A 342 0.65 -3.08 -9.14
CA ALA A 342 1.92 -2.94 -9.84
C ALA A 342 1.74 -2.49 -11.30
N LEU A 343 0.81 -3.11 -12.03
CA LEU A 343 0.48 -2.73 -13.41
C LEU A 343 -0.01 -1.28 -13.50
N ALA A 344 -0.91 -0.86 -12.60
CA ALA A 344 -1.42 0.50 -12.56
C ALA A 344 -0.31 1.53 -12.29
N LEU A 345 0.56 1.28 -11.30
CA LEU A 345 1.68 2.17 -10.96
C LEU A 345 2.67 2.32 -12.12
N ALA A 346 2.99 1.22 -12.81
CA ALA A 346 3.89 1.24 -13.96
C ALA A 346 3.32 2.07 -15.12
N GLU A 347 2.04 1.91 -15.45
CA GLU A 347 1.39 2.61 -16.54
C GLU A 347 1.21 4.11 -16.25
N ILE A 348 0.83 4.47 -15.03
CA ILE A 348 0.75 5.88 -14.60
C ILE A 348 2.13 6.55 -14.70
N GLY A 349 3.20 5.87 -14.30
CA GLY A 349 4.57 6.37 -14.43
C GLY A 349 5.02 6.49 -15.89
N SER A 350 4.60 5.57 -16.73
CA SER A 350 4.92 5.56 -18.16
C SER A 350 4.34 6.78 -18.89
N ILE A 351 3.06 7.09 -18.71
CA ILE A 351 2.45 8.26 -19.33
C ILE A 351 2.97 9.58 -18.75
N SER A 352 3.31 9.62 -17.45
CA SER A 352 3.96 10.77 -16.80
C SER A 352 5.31 11.06 -17.45
N GLN A 353 6.16 10.05 -17.62
CA GLN A 353 7.45 10.21 -18.26
C GLN A 353 7.33 10.74 -19.70
N ARG A 354 6.30 10.33 -20.44
CA ARG A 354 6.06 10.86 -21.79
C ARG A 354 5.72 12.35 -21.79
N ARG A 355 5.00 12.85 -20.77
CA ARG A 355 4.73 14.28 -20.63
C ARG A 355 5.98 15.07 -20.25
N ILE A 356 6.84 14.51 -19.39
CA ILE A 356 8.16 15.13 -19.08
C ILE A 356 8.96 15.28 -20.36
N ALA A 357 9.14 14.20 -21.13
CA ALA A 357 9.88 14.22 -22.38
C ALA A 357 9.30 15.22 -23.40
N LEU A 358 7.97 15.34 -23.45
CA LEU A 358 7.28 16.32 -24.30
C LEU A 358 7.60 17.77 -23.91
N MET A 359 7.62 18.07 -22.60
CA MET A 359 7.85 19.44 -22.11
C MET A 359 9.29 19.92 -22.29
N VAL A 360 10.27 19.02 -22.22
CA VAL A 360 11.69 19.37 -22.34
C VAL A 360 12.20 19.41 -23.78
N ASP A 361 11.42 18.89 -24.75
CA ASP A 361 11.77 18.90 -26.18
C ASP A 361 11.21 20.16 -26.87
N PRO A 362 12.06 21.09 -27.30
CA PRO A 362 11.62 22.35 -27.92
C PRO A 362 10.85 22.17 -29.23
N THR A 363 11.00 21.00 -29.88
CA THR A 363 10.29 20.72 -31.15
C THR A 363 8.86 20.23 -30.93
N LEU A 364 8.53 19.78 -29.69
CA LEU A 364 7.24 19.19 -29.33
C LEU A 364 6.46 20.00 -28.29
N SER A 365 7.14 20.85 -27.53
CA SER A 365 6.60 21.55 -26.36
C SER A 365 5.84 22.84 -26.65
N TYR A 366 5.64 23.15 -27.92
CA TYR A 366 4.97 24.38 -28.35
C TYR A 366 5.65 25.64 -27.78
N ASP A 367 6.86 25.90 -28.26
CA ASP A 367 7.69 27.06 -27.94
C ASP A 367 8.11 27.20 -26.46
N LEU A 368 8.11 26.14 -25.67
CA LEU A 368 8.84 26.15 -24.42
C LEU A 368 10.36 26.16 -24.71
N PRO A 369 11.16 26.84 -23.87
CA PRO A 369 12.61 26.84 -24.07
C PRO A 369 13.18 25.42 -23.93
N PRO A 370 14.27 25.09 -24.64
CA PRO A 370 14.91 23.78 -24.58
C PRO A 370 15.21 23.39 -23.11
N PHE A 371 14.79 22.18 -22.71
CA PHE A 371 14.95 21.69 -21.35
C PHE A 371 14.41 22.62 -20.26
N LEU A 372 13.50 23.53 -20.61
CA LEU A 372 12.88 24.52 -19.72
C LEU A 372 13.88 25.48 -19.06
N THR A 373 14.95 25.85 -19.75
CA THR A 373 15.94 26.83 -19.29
C THR A 373 16.06 28.02 -20.23
N ASP A 374 16.18 29.23 -19.69
CA ASP A 374 16.24 30.47 -20.47
C ASP A 374 17.57 30.61 -21.21
N ASP A 375 18.70 30.16 -20.64
CA ASP A 375 20.05 30.18 -21.22
C ASP A 375 20.51 28.77 -21.63
N ALA A 376 19.83 28.18 -22.61
CA ALA A 376 20.17 26.84 -23.11
C ALA A 376 21.60 26.82 -23.71
N GLY A 377 22.40 25.86 -23.26
CA GLY A 377 23.83 25.73 -23.63
C GLY A 377 24.77 26.17 -22.50
N LEU A 378 24.50 27.27 -21.81
CA LEU A 378 25.14 27.58 -20.53
C LEU A 378 24.52 26.72 -19.41
N ASN A 379 23.21 26.65 -19.38
CA ASN A 379 22.44 25.80 -18.49
C ASN A 379 21.87 24.58 -19.23
N SER A 380 21.80 23.43 -18.55
CA SER A 380 21.23 22.18 -19.05
C SER A 380 19.77 22.00 -18.62
N GLY A 381 19.29 22.77 -17.64
CA GLY A 381 17.91 22.72 -17.14
C GLY A 381 17.49 21.33 -16.65
N PHE A 382 16.33 20.86 -17.10
CA PHE A 382 15.78 19.55 -16.70
C PHE A 382 16.22 18.38 -17.59
N MET A 383 17.24 18.52 -18.44
CA MET A 383 17.73 17.45 -19.33
C MET A 383 17.97 16.13 -18.58
N ILE A 384 18.76 16.16 -17.50
CA ILE A 384 19.11 14.93 -16.75
C ILE A 384 17.99 14.51 -15.79
N ALA A 385 17.11 15.40 -15.37
CA ALA A 385 15.90 15.03 -14.65
C ALA A 385 14.95 14.18 -15.53
N GLU A 386 14.85 14.48 -16.82
CA GLU A 386 14.12 13.64 -17.79
C GLU A 386 14.72 12.24 -17.85
N VAL A 387 16.04 12.11 -17.99
CA VAL A 387 16.75 10.83 -18.00
C VAL A 387 16.51 10.04 -16.69
N THR A 388 16.51 10.73 -15.55
CA THR A 388 16.17 10.10 -14.26
C THR A 388 14.75 9.55 -14.25
N SER A 389 13.77 10.30 -14.79
CA SER A 389 12.38 9.84 -14.90
C SER A 389 12.24 8.59 -15.77
N ALA A 390 13.01 8.52 -16.86
CA ALA A 390 13.05 7.36 -17.76
C ALA A 390 13.65 6.12 -17.08
N ALA A 391 14.72 6.29 -16.29
CA ALA A 391 15.32 5.21 -15.52
C ALA A 391 14.35 4.64 -14.48
N LEU A 392 13.66 5.49 -13.73
CA LEU A 392 12.67 5.09 -12.71
C LEU A 392 11.45 4.41 -13.36
N MET A 393 10.98 4.91 -14.49
CA MET A 393 9.89 4.29 -15.26
C MET A 393 10.28 2.90 -15.74
N SER A 394 11.49 2.73 -16.26
CA SER A 394 12.03 1.43 -16.70
C SER A 394 12.13 0.43 -15.54
N GLU A 395 12.58 0.87 -14.36
CA GLU A 395 12.61 0.03 -13.16
C GLU A 395 11.19 -0.41 -12.75
N ASN A 396 10.21 0.51 -12.74
CA ASN A 396 8.82 0.18 -12.42
C ASN A 396 8.21 -0.79 -13.44
N LYS A 397 8.52 -0.65 -14.74
CA LYS A 397 8.11 -1.60 -15.76
C LYS A 397 8.65 -3.01 -15.49
N HIS A 398 9.92 -3.12 -15.07
CA HIS A 398 10.50 -4.41 -14.69
C HIS A 398 9.80 -4.99 -13.46
N LEU A 399 9.58 -4.18 -12.43
CA LEU A 399 8.89 -4.58 -11.19
C LEU A 399 7.41 -4.94 -11.41
N ALA A 400 6.79 -4.53 -12.51
CA ALA A 400 5.39 -4.84 -12.81
C ALA A 400 5.16 -6.25 -13.37
N ASN A 401 6.23 -7.06 -13.58
CA ASN A 401 6.05 -8.46 -13.96
C ASN A 401 5.21 -9.19 -12.89
N PRO A 402 4.19 -9.99 -13.28
CA PRO A 402 3.35 -10.69 -12.31
C PRO A 402 4.17 -11.63 -11.42
N CYS A 403 3.96 -11.53 -10.10
CA CYS A 403 4.55 -12.44 -9.12
C CYS A 403 3.64 -13.63 -8.83
N VAL A 404 2.33 -13.44 -8.89
CA VAL A 404 1.33 -14.46 -8.55
C VAL A 404 1.41 -15.72 -9.42
N THR A 405 1.98 -15.61 -10.61
CA THR A 405 2.14 -16.74 -11.55
C THR A 405 3.42 -17.55 -11.32
N ASP A 406 4.26 -17.17 -10.36
CA ASP A 406 5.52 -17.86 -10.03
C ASP A 406 5.29 -18.77 -8.81
N SER A 407 4.78 -19.97 -9.03
CA SER A 407 4.50 -20.93 -7.96
C SER A 407 5.62 -21.99 -7.86
N THR A 408 6.19 -22.12 -6.67
CA THR A 408 7.25 -23.09 -6.35
C THR A 408 6.86 -23.92 -5.13
N PRO A 409 6.79 -25.27 -5.24
CA PRO A 409 6.45 -26.12 -4.10
C PRO A 409 7.39 -25.93 -2.90
N THR A 410 6.82 -25.84 -1.70
CA THR A 410 7.54 -25.73 -0.43
C THR A 410 7.08 -26.81 0.56
N SER A 411 7.65 -26.84 1.77
CA SER A 411 7.29 -27.75 2.88
C SER A 411 7.20 -29.22 2.45
N ALA A 412 8.22 -29.72 1.70
CA ALA A 412 8.28 -31.07 1.15
C ALA A 412 7.01 -31.43 0.31
N ASN A 413 6.58 -30.53 -0.56
CA ASN A 413 5.41 -30.62 -1.43
C ASN A 413 4.05 -30.69 -0.68
N GLN A 414 4.00 -30.28 0.59
CA GLN A 414 2.73 -30.09 1.27
C GLN A 414 2.07 -28.79 0.81
N GLU A 415 2.90 -27.79 0.51
CA GLU A 415 2.51 -26.49 -0.07
C GLU A 415 2.96 -26.51 -1.53
N ASP A 416 2.23 -27.26 -2.37
CA ASP A 416 2.58 -27.53 -3.77
C ASP A 416 2.15 -26.43 -4.74
N HIS A 417 1.32 -25.49 -4.27
CA HIS A 417 0.93 -24.26 -4.95
C HIS A 417 1.01 -23.07 -4.00
N VAL A 418 1.68 -21.98 -4.40
CA VAL A 418 1.93 -20.79 -3.58
C VAL A 418 1.64 -19.53 -4.37
N SER A 419 1.28 -18.44 -3.66
CA SER A 419 0.82 -17.19 -4.29
C SER A 419 1.91 -16.16 -4.58
N MET A 420 3.08 -16.26 -3.95
CA MET A 420 4.13 -15.23 -3.94
C MET A 420 3.64 -13.84 -3.51
N SER A 421 2.51 -13.75 -2.80
CA SER A 421 1.87 -12.50 -2.39
C SER A 421 2.77 -11.60 -1.57
N ALA A 422 3.61 -12.17 -0.69
CA ALA A 422 4.50 -11.40 0.17
C ALA A 422 5.49 -10.57 -0.65
N HIS A 423 6.19 -11.20 -1.57
CA HIS A 423 7.08 -10.50 -2.51
C HIS A 423 6.30 -9.56 -3.42
N GLY A 424 5.18 -10.03 -3.97
CA GLY A 424 4.30 -9.24 -4.84
C GLY A 424 3.83 -7.93 -4.18
N ALA A 425 3.44 -7.99 -2.91
CA ALA A 425 3.00 -6.81 -2.16
C ALA A 425 4.15 -5.91 -1.70
N TYR A 426 5.26 -6.48 -1.21
CA TYR A 426 6.38 -5.68 -0.69
C TYR A 426 7.06 -4.83 -1.77
N ARG A 427 7.23 -5.35 -3.00
CA ARG A 427 7.85 -4.59 -4.11
C ARG A 427 7.12 -3.29 -4.43
N LEU A 428 5.82 -3.18 -4.11
CA LEU A 428 5.00 -2.00 -4.39
C LEU A 428 5.50 -0.74 -3.65
N PHE A 429 6.17 -0.89 -2.51
CA PHE A 429 6.78 0.25 -1.81
C PHE A 429 7.84 0.93 -2.67
N LYS A 430 8.70 0.14 -3.33
CA LYS A 430 9.71 0.66 -4.25
C LYS A 430 9.04 1.32 -5.47
N MET A 431 7.99 0.69 -6.00
CA MET A 431 7.27 1.20 -7.17
C MET A 431 6.57 2.54 -6.87
N ASN A 432 5.91 2.67 -5.72
CA ASN A 432 5.31 3.93 -5.27
C ASN A 432 6.36 5.03 -5.09
N LYS A 433 7.51 4.71 -4.48
CA LYS A 433 8.62 5.65 -4.31
C LYS A 433 9.16 6.15 -5.65
N ASN A 434 9.37 5.25 -6.60
CA ASN A 434 9.80 5.60 -7.95
C ASN A 434 8.78 6.51 -8.65
N LEU A 435 7.50 6.14 -8.59
CA LEU A 435 6.40 6.92 -9.19
C LEU A 435 6.33 8.33 -8.59
N ASN A 436 6.47 8.44 -7.27
CA ASN A 436 6.45 9.73 -6.59
C ASN A 436 7.62 10.65 -7.04
N SER A 437 8.80 10.07 -7.30
CA SER A 437 9.93 10.81 -7.85
C SER A 437 9.69 11.23 -9.32
N ILE A 438 9.06 10.38 -10.14
CA ILE A 438 8.66 10.73 -11.51
C ILE A 438 7.68 11.91 -11.48
N PHE A 439 6.71 11.90 -10.59
CA PHE A 439 5.77 13.01 -10.40
C PHE A 439 6.45 14.29 -9.90
N GLY A 440 7.45 14.14 -9.02
CA GLY A 440 8.26 15.29 -8.59
C GLY A 440 8.92 15.99 -9.77
N ILE A 441 9.48 15.22 -10.69
CA ILE A 441 10.11 15.75 -11.91
C ILE A 441 9.04 16.35 -12.84
N GLU A 442 7.90 15.69 -13.05
CA GLU A 442 6.83 16.22 -13.90
C GLU A 442 6.28 17.53 -13.34
N LEU A 443 6.05 17.63 -12.02
CA LEU A 443 5.53 18.84 -11.39
C LEU A 443 6.52 20.01 -11.51
N LEU A 444 7.82 19.77 -11.36
CA LEU A 444 8.85 20.78 -11.58
C LEU A 444 8.84 21.29 -13.03
N CYS A 445 8.81 20.39 -14.00
CA CYS A 445 8.74 20.73 -15.43
C CYS A 445 7.45 21.49 -15.76
N ALA A 446 6.30 21.00 -15.31
CA ALA A 446 5.00 21.60 -15.60
C ALA A 446 4.85 22.99 -14.99
N ALA A 447 5.28 23.19 -13.73
CA ALA A 447 5.27 24.49 -13.10
C ALA A 447 6.18 25.49 -13.84
N GLN A 448 7.40 25.08 -14.19
CA GLN A 448 8.32 25.91 -14.97
C GLN A 448 7.75 26.25 -16.35
N GLY A 449 7.12 25.27 -17.01
CA GLY A 449 6.47 25.45 -18.31
C GLY A 449 5.32 26.45 -18.23
N VAL A 450 4.46 26.37 -17.24
CA VAL A 450 3.37 27.34 -17.01
C VAL A 450 3.91 28.75 -16.74
N GLU A 451 4.94 28.88 -15.92
CA GLU A 451 5.60 30.16 -15.63
C GLU A 451 6.24 30.79 -16.87
N SER A 452 6.71 29.96 -17.80
CA SER A 452 7.26 30.42 -19.10
C SER A 452 6.17 30.94 -20.05
N ARG A 453 4.88 30.73 -19.75
CA ARG A 453 3.74 31.29 -20.52
C ARG A 453 3.32 32.69 -20.06
N GLN A 454 3.97 33.28 -19.05
CA GLN A 454 3.63 34.63 -18.61
C GLN A 454 3.63 35.61 -19.78
N PRO A 455 2.69 36.59 -19.85
CA PRO A 455 1.76 37.01 -18.78
C PRO A 455 0.48 36.15 -18.63
N LEU A 456 0.31 35.11 -19.46
CA LEU A 456 -0.84 34.20 -19.34
C LEU A 456 -0.77 33.41 -18.02
N LYS A 457 -1.93 33.10 -17.46
CA LYS A 457 -2.02 32.37 -16.19
C LYS A 457 -2.79 31.07 -16.38
N THR A 458 -2.38 30.05 -15.65
CA THR A 458 -3.15 28.80 -15.51
C THR A 458 -4.43 29.04 -14.70
N SER A 459 -5.26 28.02 -14.50
CA SER A 459 -6.46 28.12 -13.68
C SER A 459 -6.14 28.45 -12.21
N PRO A 460 -7.11 29.01 -11.44
CA PRO A 460 -6.89 29.31 -10.03
C PRO A 460 -6.48 28.09 -9.19
N LEU A 461 -7.06 26.90 -9.45
CA LEU A 461 -6.73 25.68 -8.70
C LEU A 461 -5.32 25.16 -9.02
N LEU A 462 -4.92 25.21 -10.28
CA LEU A 462 -3.58 24.82 -10.70
C LEU A 462 -2.54 25.86 -10.25
N GLN A 463 -2.88 27.16 -10.24
CA GLN A 463 -2.02 28.20 -9.70
C GLN A 463 -1.73 27.98 -8.21
N ASN A 464 -2.74 27.59 -7.42
CA ASN A 464 -2.53 27.24 -6.01
C ASN A 464 -1.53 26.09 -5.84
N ALA A 465 -1.53 25.10 -6.73
CA ALA A 465 -0.57 24.00 -6.70
C ALA A 465 0.86 24.48 -7.04
N VAL A 466 1.01 25.40 -8.02
CA VAL A 466 2.30 26.04 -8.35
C VAL A 466 2.78 26.89 -7.17
N ASP A 467 1.90 27.71 -6.59
CA ASP A 467 2.24 28.56 -5.45
C ASP A 467 2.68 27.73 -4.23
N GLU A 468 2.02 26.61 -3.98
CA GLU A 468 2.42 25.67 -2.92
C GLU A 468 3.80 25.07 -3.19
N LEU A 469 4.05 24.59 -4.42
CA LEU A 469 5.37 24.11 -4.83
C LEU A 469 6.46 25.19 -4.59
N ARG A 470 6.20 26.44 -5.00
CA ARG A 470 7.19 27.53 -4.97
C ARG A 470 7.52 28.02 -3.56
N LYS A 471 6.73 27.68 -2.54
CA LYS A 471 7.13 27.88 -1.12
C LYS A 471 8.33 27.01 -0.72
N HIS A 472 8.57 25.90 -1.42
CA HIS A 472 9.57 24.89 -1.06
C HIS A 472 10.69 24.73 -2.09
N VAL A 473 10.38 24.96 -3.37
CA VAL A 473 11.32 24.80 -4.47
C VAL A 473 11.20 26.00 -5.41
N PRO A 474 12.21 26.89 -5.50
CA PRO A 474 12.18 28.03 -6.39
C PRO A 474 12.25 27.61 -7.86
N ARG A 475 11.86 28.52 -8.78
CA ARG A 475 12.06 28.33 -10.22
C ARG A 475 13.54 28.03 -10.52
N LEU A 476 13.80 27.20 -11.52
CA LEU A 476 15.14 26.88 -12.00
C LEU A 476 15.60 27.96 -13.00
N ASN A 477 16.23 29.00 -12.50
CA ASN A 477 16.77 30.07 -13.33
C ASN A 477 18.21 29.75 -13.80
N GLU A 478 18.98 29.05 -12.98
CA GLU A 478 20.33 28.57 -13.23
C GLU A 478 20.45 27.13 -12.77
N ASP A 479 21.36 26.35 -13.39
CA ASP A 479 21.60 24.98 -13.00
C ASP A 479 22.01 24.88 -11.52
N ARG A 480 21.40 23.93 -10.80
CA ARG A 480 21.70 23.62 -9.41
C ARG A 480 21.56 22.13 -9.12
N PHE A 481 21.76 21.72 -7.88
CA PHE A 481 21.65 20.31 -7.48
C PHE A 481 20.18 19.85 -7.43
N VAL A 482 19.61 19.48 -8.61
CA VAL A 482 18.18 19.21 -8.83
C VAL A 482 17.68 18.01 -8.03
N ALA A 483 18.54 17.07 -7.61
CA ALA A 483 18.13 15.93 -6.79
C ALA A 483 17.47 16.36 -5.46
N ASN A 484 17.93 17.47 -4.86
CA ASN A 484 17.29 18.03 -3.67
C ASN A 484 15.88 18.55 -3.95
N ASP A 485 15.69 19.17 -5.11
CA ASP A 485 14.37 19.66 -5.53
C ASP A 485 13.39 18.49 -5.73
N ILE A 486 13.82 17.42 -6.41
CA ILE A 486 13.02 16.22 -6.62
C ILE A 486 12.62 15.61 -5.27
N ASN A 487 13.54 15.47 -4.33
CA ASN A 487 13.25 14.94 -2.99
C ASN A 487 12.28 15.84 -2.21
N ASN A 488 12.46 17.16 -2.27
CA ASN A 488 11.55 18.11 -1.62
C ASN A 488 10.13 18.00 -2.19
N VAL A 489 9.99 17.91 -3.51
CA VAL A 489 8.69 17.75 -4.16
C VAL A 489 8.07 16.39 -3.81
N SER A 490 8.83 15.31 -3.81
CA SER A 490 8.36 13.99 -3.38
C SER A 490 7.75 14.05 -1.97
N ASN A 491 8.40 14.75 -1.04
CA ASN A 491 7.88 14.97 0.31
C ASN A 491 6.57 15.79 0.34
N LEU A 492 6.42 16.78 -0.56
CA LEU A 492 5.17 17.56 -0.66
C LEU A 492 4.02 16.72 -1.16
N LEU A 493 4.28 15.84 -2.13
CA LEU A 493 3.30 14.90 -2.67
C LEU A 493 2.86 13.89 -1.59
N ASP A 494 3.80 13.36 -0.81
CA ASP A 494 3.53 12.44 0.30
C ASP A 494 2.69 13.07 1.41
N LYS A 495 2.92 14.34 1.72
CA LYS A 495 2.17 15.10 2.73
C LYS A 495 0.83 15.63 2.23
N LYS A 496 0.45 15.31 0.99
CA LYS A 496 -0.78 15.76 0.32
C LYS A 496 -0.87 17.30 0.17
N ASN A 497 0.24 18.04 0.21
CA ASN A 497 0.23 19.51 0.13
C ASN A 497 -0.34 19.98 -1.21
N ILE A 498 0.07 19.36 -2.30
CA ILE A 498 -0.40 19.68 -3.66
C ILE A 498 -1.89 19.35 -3.80
N LEU A 499 -2.37 18.22 -3.28
CA LEU A 499 -3.78 17.83 -3.30
C LEU A 499 -4.65 18.80 -2.51
N LYS A 500 -4.20 19.21 -1.32
CA LYS A 500 -4.94 20.18 -0.48
C LYS A 500 -5.03 21.54 -1.15
N SER A 501 -3.93 22.05 -1.72
CA SER A 501 -3.89 23.36 -2.40
C SER A 501 -4.77 23.39 -3.64
N SER A 502 -4.85 22.28 -4.40
CA SER A 502 -5.71 22.12 -5.57
C SER A 502 -7.14 21.63 -5.27
N LYS A 503 -7.50 21.42 -3.99
CA LYS A 503 -8.80 20.92 -3.53
C LYS A 503 -9.17 19.52 -4.07
N LEU A 504 -8.17 18.67 -4.30
CA LEU A 504 -8.35 17.29 -4.78
C LEU A 504 -7.93 16.23 -3.74
N ASP A 505 -7.84 16.57 -2.45
CA ASP A 505 -7.59 15.58 -1.39
C ASP A 505 -8.87 14.82 -1.06
N LEU A 506 -9.09 13.70 -1.75
CA LEU A 506 -10.28 12.85 -1.63
C LEU A 506 -9.94 11.57 -0.84
N PRO A 507 -10.87 11.06 0.00
CA PRO A 507 -10.68 9.81 0.74
C PRO A 507 -10.65 8.60 -0.19
N ILE A 508 -10.01 7.50 0.24
CA ILE A 508 -9.92 6.27 -0.56
C ILE A 508 -11.30 5.61 -0.77
N SER A 509 -12.25 5.83 0.13
CA SER A 509 -13.65 5.38 -0.05
C SER A 509 -14.31 5.92 -1.31
N THR A 510 -13.74 6.96 -1.95
CA THR A 510 -14.17 7.44 -3.26
C THR A 510 -14.14 6.33 -4.33
N PHE A 511 -13.23 5.33 -4.22
CA PHE A 511 -13.21 4.18 -5.12
C PHE A 511 -14.55 3.45 -5.20
N PHE A 512 -15.24 3.29 -4.08
CA PHE A 512 -16.49 2.54 -4.02
C PHE A 512 -17.68 3.30 -4.64
N ASN A 513 -17.52 4.63 -4.84
CA ASN A 513 -18.55 5.50 -5.41
C ASN A 513 -18.35 5.76 -6.93
N LEU A 514 -17.31 5.21 -7.53
CA LEU A 514 -17.02 5.32 -8.97
C LEU A 514 -17.87 4.40 -9.84
#